data_634b9185ccbfb90f7f1c2b061ed82c36
#
_entry.id   634b9185ccbfb90f7f1c2b061ed82c36
#
_cell.length_a   1.000
_cell.length_b   1.000
_cell.length_c   1.000
_cell.angle_alpha   90.00
_cell.angle_beta   90.00
_cell.angle_gamma   90.00
#
_symmetry.space_group_name_H-M   'P 1'
#
loop_
_entity.id
_entity.type
_entity.pdbx_description
1 polymer ?
#
loop_
_entity_poly.entity_id
_entity_poly.type
_entity_poly.pdbx_seq_one_letter_code
_entity_poly.pdbx_strand_id
1 'polypeptide(L)' 'TYMASDPVINDHYADVLWMNNNSLQARYYWNYVLKLKDSEKKLKEEIKQKLLFGL' A
#
# COMPACT_ATOMS: atom_id res chain seq x y z
N THR A 1 -14.42 3.42 5.39
CA THR A 1 -13.92 2.49 4.40
C THR A 1 -13.51 3.23 3.15
N TYR A 2 -12.29 3.16 2.84
CA TYR A 2 -11.78 3.92 1.73
C TYR A 2 -11.50 3.00 0.56
N MET A 3 -12.34 3.06 -0.44
CA MET A 3 -12.25 2.15 -1.58
C MET A 3 -11.90 2.88 -2.87
N ALA A 4 -11.15 3.95 -2.74
CA ALA A 4 -10.70 4.65 -3.93
C ALA A 4 -9.78 3.74 -4.74
N SER A 5 -9.85 3.88 -6.04
CA SER A 5 -8.94 3.17 -6.92
C SER A 5 -7.65 3.94 -7.15
N ASP A 6 -7.42 4.98 -6.36
CA ASP A 6 -6.21 5.78 -6.47
C ASP A 6 -5.05 5.07 -5.76
N PRO A 7 -4.02 4.66 -6.50
CA PRO A 7 -2.93 3.90 -5.89
C PRO A 7 -2.18 4.67 -4.81
N VAL A 8 -1.98 5.97 -5.01
CA VAL A 8 -1.21 6.78 -4.06
C VAL A 8 -1.96 6.92 -2.74
N ILE A 9 -3.27 7.15 -2.80
CA ILE A 9 -4.08 7.28 -1.60
C ILE A 9 -4.11 5.97 -0.83
N ASN A 10 -4.25 4.85 -1.51
CA ASN A 10 -4.25 3.55 -0.85
C ASN A 10 -2.89 3.23 -0.23
N ASP A 11 -1.81 3.62 -0.90
CA ASP A 11 -0.47 3.44 -0.35
C ASP A 11 -0.30 4.26 0.94
N HIS A 12 -0.73 5.52 0.93
CA HIS A 12 -0.66 6.37 2.12
C HIS A 12 -1.50 5.83 3.25
N TYR A 13 -2.69 5.32 2.93
CA TYR A 13 -3.55 4.72 3.95
C TYR A 13 -2.87 3.52 4.58
N ALA A 14 -2.22 2.70 3.77
CA ALA A 14 -1.48 1.56 4.28
C ALA A 14 -0.33 2.00 5.20
N ASP A 15 0.37 3.08 4.83
CA ASP A 15 1.44 3.60 5.67
C ASP A 15 0.89 4.00 7.05
N VAL A 16 -0.27 4.66 7.08
CA VAL A 16 -0.90 5.04 8.35
C VAL A 16 -1.28 3.81 9.16
N LEU A 17 -1.82 2.80 8.52
CA LEU A 17 -2.15 1.55 9.22
C LEU A 17 -0.91 0.93 9.83
N TRP A 18 0.20 0.91 9.10
CA TRP A 18 1.44 0.38 9.61
C TRP A 18 1.90 1.14 10.84
N MET A 19 1.84 2.47 10.79
CA MET A 19 2.26 3.31 11.90
C MET A 19 1.39 3.14 13.15
N ASN A 20 0.16 2.66 12.96
CA ASN A 20 -0.77 2.41 14.06
C ASN A 20 -0.79 0.95 14.51
N ASN A 21 0.26 0.21 14.21
CA ASN A 21 0.41 -1.20 14.59
C ASN A 21 -0.60 -2.13 13.92
N ASN A 22 -1.17 -1.69 12.79
CA ASN A 22 -2.06 -2.53 12.00
C ASN A 22 -1.31 -3.08 10.78
N SER A 23 -0.19 -3.75 11.05
CA SER A 23 0.70 -4.19 9.98
C SER A 23 0.02 -5.17 9.02
N LEU A 24 -0.85 -6.03 9.52
CA LEU A 24 -1.52 -6.99 8.67
C LEU A 24 -2.43 -6.29 7.66
N GLN A 25 -3.21 -5.30 8.12
CA GLN A 25 -4.06 -4.54 7.23
C GLN A 25 -3.24 -3.67 6.27
N ALA A 26 -2.13 -3.11 6.76
CA ALA A 26 -1.25 -2.34 5.89
C ALA A 26 -0.76 -3.18 4.72
N ARG A 27 -0.32 -4.39 5.00
CA ARG A 27 0.16 -5.30 3.96
C ARG A 27 -0.96 -5.64 2.98
N TYR A 28 -2.18 -5.78 3.47
CA TYR A 28 -3.34 -6.02 2.61
C TYR A 28 -3.52 -4.89 1.59
N TYR A 29 -3.46 -3.63 2.06
CA TYR A 29 -3.64 -2.50 1.17
C TYR A 29 -2.47 -2.32 0.21
N TRP A 30 -1.24 -2.57 0.65
CA TRP A 30 -0.10 -2.54 -0.26
C TRP A 30 -0.26 -3.58 -1.36
N ASN A 31 -0.69 -4.79 -1.02
CA ASN A 31 -0.94 -5.81 -2.03
C ASN A 31 -2.06 -5.40 -2.98
N TYR A 32 -3.07 -4.73 -2.45
CA TYR A 32 -4.15 -4.22 -3.27
C TYR A 32 -3.64 -3.22 -4.31
N VAL A 33 -2.76 -2.31 -3.90
CA VAL A 33 -2.19 -1.33 -4.83
C VAL A 33 -1.42 -2.02 -5.94
N LEU A 34 -0.71 -3.10 -5.63
CA LEU A 34 0.02 -3.83 -6.66
C LEU A 34 -0.89 -4.39 -7.75
N LYS A 35 -2.15 -4.61 -7.43
CA LYS A 35 -3.12 -5.17 -8.37
C LYS A 35 -3.86 -4.11 -9.18
N LEU A 36 -3.74 -2.85 -8.80
CA LEU A 36 -4.43 -1.78 -9.52
C LEU A 36 -3.74 -1.49 -10.85
N LYS A 37 -4.54 -1.33 -11.90
CA LYS A 37 -4.01 -1.07 -13.23
C LYS A 37 -3.27 0.26 -13.31
N ASP A 38 -3.74 1.23 -12.54
CA ASP A 38 -3.20 2.59 -12.61
C ASP A 38 -1.97 2.79 -11.73
N SER A 39 -1.50 1.74 -11.08
CA SER A 39 -0.30 1.85 -10.28
C SER A 39 0.93 1.97 -11.17
N GLU A 40 1.69 3.04 -10.99
CA GLU A 40 2.91 3.23 -11.74
C GLU A 40 3.97 2.23 -11.31
N LYS A 41 4.87 1.91 -12.25
CA LYS A 41 5.91 0.94 -12.00
C LYS A 41 6.77 1.32 -10.79
N LYS A 42 7.13 2.60 -10.71
CA LYS A 42 7.95 3.08 -9.60
C LYS A 42 7.25 2.88 -8.26
N LEU A 43 5.96 3.18 -8.20
CA LEU A 43 5.18 2.98 -7.00
C LEU A 43 5.14 1.52 -6.61
N LYS A 44 4.95 0.63 -7.59
CA LYS A 44 4.93 -0.81 -7.31
C LYS A 44 6.25 -1.29 -6.73
N GLU A 45 7.37 -0.76 -7.24
CA GLU A 45 8.68 -1.13 -6.73
C GLU A 45 8.85 -0.70 -5.28
N GLU A 46 8.42 0.53 -4.97
CA GLU A 46 8.48 1.03 -3.60
C GLU A 46 7.63 0.18 -2.66
N ILE A 47 6.44 -0.21 -3.11
CA ILE A 47 5.54 -1.01 -2.30
C ILE A 47 6.11 -2.40 -2.05
N LYS A 48 6.77 -2.98 -3.04
CA LYS A 48 7.43 -4.27 -2.85
C LYS A 48 8.48 -4.19 -1.75
N GLN A 49 9.22 -3.08 -1.68
CA GLN A 49 10.18 -2.87 -0.61
C GLN A 49 9.48 -2.78 0.75
N LYS A 50 8.37 -2.06 0.81
CA LYS A 50 7.61 -1.95 2.05
C LYS A 50 7.09 -3.30 2.51
N LEU A 51 6.66 -4.15 1.59
CA LEU A 51 6.19 -5.48 1.93
C LEU A 51 7.30 -6.37 2.48
N LEU A 52 8.52 -6.15 2.02
CA LEU A 52 9.67 -6.95 2.49
C LEU A 52 10.20 -6.46 3.82
N PHE A 53 10.29 -5.16 4.00
CA PHE A 53 11.00 -4.58 5.15
C PHE A 53 10.12 -3.76 6.09
N GLY A 54 8.90 -3.45 5.69
CA GLY A 54 8.06 -2.53 6.43
C GLY A 54 8.51 -1.09 6.21
N LEU A 55 8.00 -0.23 7.05
CA LEU A 55 8.41 1.18 7.00
C LEU A 55 9.58 1.45 7.91
#